data_9aa8d9956d14736f2ef0f928b8f47069
#
_entry.id   9aa8d9956d14736f2ef0f928b8f47069
#
_cell.length_a   1.000
_cell.length_b   1.000
_cell.length_c   1.000
_cell.angle_alpha   90.00
_cell.angle_beta   90.00
_cell.angle_gamma   90.00
#
_symmetry.space_group_name_H-M   'P 1'
#
loop_
_entity.id
_entity.type
_entity.pdbx_description
1 polymer ?
#
loop_
_entity_poly.entity_id
_entity_poly.type
_entity_poly.pdbx_seq_one_letter_code
_entity_poly.pdbx_strand_id
1 'polypeptide(L)'
;MESEAFFQEKVYLTPNDISREVTSIDAILLKKIKERLEQKCSPHGYVLPGTLELLTRSAGMVDSGRFSGDWAFLVKAKGRVLHPPEGTSIELEVLKNNKMGVYGIYENAIRVMIPRDLHLGDEEFDQLKVGERIRVEIQKSRFQLRDPFIVSVGLFRGMATGAAVAAVTNKPVIEEVESESEPETKDETEDESEAEGEGEGEAAESEEEEEEQKE
;
A
#
# COMPACT_ATOMS: atom_id res chain seq x y z
N MET A 1 -10.60 -11.94 12.50
CA MET A 1 -9.47 -11.52 11.68
C MET A 1 -9.80 -11.51 10.19
N GLU A 2 -10.26 -12.62 9.61
CA GLU A 2 -10.87 -12.65 8.29
C GLU A 2 -12.36 -12.33 8.37
N SER A 3 -12.85 -11.52 7.44
CA SER A 3 -14.28 -11.19 7.31
C SER A 3 -14.69 -11.07 5.85
N GLU A 4 -15.98 -11.20 5.59
CA GLU A 4 -16.53 -10.95 4.26
C GLU A 4 -16.81 -9.45 4.10
N ALA A 5 -16.42 -8.90 2.96
CA ALA A 5 -16.67 -7.51 2.61
C ALA A 5 -17.32 -7.39 1.23
N PHE A 6 -18.16 -6.36 1.10
CA PHE A 6 -18.81 -6.03 -0.15
C PHE A 6 -18.18 -4.76 -0.73
N PHE A 7 -17.83 -4.82 -2.00
CA PHE A 7 -17.19 -3.75 -2.72
C PHE A 7 -18.13 -3.22 -3.79
N GLN A 8 -18.21 -1.91 -3.91
CA GLN A 8 -18.93 -1.26 -4.99
C GLN A 8 -17.94 -0.36 -5.72
N GLU A 9 -17.62 -0.73 -6.96
CA GLU A 9 -16.60 -0.05 -7.77
C GLU A 9 -17.16 0.33 -9.14
N LYS A 10 -16.73 1.50 -9.64
CA LYS A 10 -16.96 1.93 -11.00
C LYS A 10 -15.81 1.43 -11.87
N VAL A 11 -16.10 0.55 -12.80
CA VAL A 11 -15.13 -0.08 -13.70
C VAL A 11 -15.38 0.42 -15.12
N TYR A 12 -14.30 0.78 -15.81
CA TYR A 12 -14.34 1.21 -17.19
C TYR A 12 -13.81 0.11 -18.12
N LEU A 13 -14.58 -0.17 -19.16
CA LEU A 13 -14.14 -1.02 -20.27
C LEU A 13 -13.88 -0.14 -21.49
N THR A 14 -12.67 -0.24 -22.01
CA THR A 14 -12.32 0.41 -23.27
C THR A 14 -12.88 -0.40 -24.46
N PRO A 15 -13.06 0.20 -25.64
CA PRO A 15 -13.45 -0.54 -26.84
C PRO A 15 -12.53 -1.73 -27.15
N ASN A 16 -11.25 -1.63 -26.82
CA ASN A 16 -10.30 -2.71 -27.02
C ASN A 16 -10.51 -3.91 -26.09
N ASP A 17 -11.06 -3.67 -24.89
CA ASP A 17 -11.40 -4.75 -23.96
C ASP A 17 -12.61 -5.57 -24.44
N ILE A 18 -13.45 -4.98 -25.32
CA ILE A 18 -14.65 -5.60 -25.86
C ILE A 18 -14.33 -6.07 -27.29
N SER A 19 -13.38 -6.97 -27.43
CA SER A 19 -13.05 -7.56 -28.71
C SER A 19 -14.03 -8.70 -29.08
N ARG A 20 -14.01 -9.14 -30.36
CA ARG A 20 -14.88 -10.23 -30.83
C ARG A 20 -14.65 -11.57 -30.15
N GLU A 21 -13.53 -11.73 -29.46
CA GLU A 21 -13.15 -12.97 -28.74
C GLU A 21 -13.72 -13.04 -27.32
N VAL A 22 -14.35 -11.97 -26.87
CA VAL A 22 -14.89 -11.88 -25.50
C VAL A 22 -16.19 -12.62 -25.40
N THR A 23 -16.19 -13.72 -24.68
CA THR A 23 -17.36 -14.55 -24.40
C THR A 23 -18.25 -13.98 -23.30
N SER A 24 -17.68 -13.22 -22.33
CA SER A 24 -18.41 -12.68 -21.19
C SER A 24 -17.86 -11.36 -20.69
N ILE A 25 -18.71 -10.35 -20.66
CA ILE A 25 -18.38 -9.04 -20.06
C ILE A 25 -18.07 -9.19 -18.55
N ASP A 26 -18.79 -10.08 -17.88
CA ASP A 26 -18.64 -10.31 -16.44
C ASP A 26 -17.24 -10.84 -16.10
N ALA A 27 -16.66 -11.69 -16.95
CA ALA A 27 -15.31 -12.21 -16.77
C ALA A 27 -14.25 -11.09 -16.87
N ILE A 28 -14.41 -10.16 -17.81
CA ILE A 28 -13.50 -9.02 -17.96
C ILE A 28 -13.62 -8.07 -16.79
N LEU A 29 -14.84 -7.77 -16.36
CA LEU A 29 -15.09 -6.91 -15.20
C LEU A 29 -14.47 -7.52 -13.94
N LEU A 30 -14.66 -8.82 -13.73
CA LEU A 30 -14.06 -9.54 -12.61
C LEU A 30 -12.52 -9.47 -12.66
N LYS A 31 -11.92 -9.69 -13.85
CA LYS A 31 -10.47 -9.59 -14.02
C LYS A 31 -9.95 -8.19 -13.64
N LYS A 32 -10.57 -7.13 -14.14
CA LYS A 32 -10.19 -5.74 -13.84
C LYS A 32 -10.36 -5.39 -12.36
N ILE A 33 -11.40 -5.91 -11.71
CA ILE A 33 -11.61 -5.71 -10.27
C ILE A 33 -10.53 -6.44 -9.46
N LYS A 34 -10.20 -7.68 -9.85
CA LYS A 34 -9.11 -8.43 -9.22
C LYS A 34 -7.78 -7.69 -9.29
N GLU A 35 -7.36 -7.24 -10.45
CA GLU A 35 -6.14 -6.45 -10.65
C GLU A 35 -6.10 -5.15 -9.82
N ARG A 36 -7.26 -4.59 -9.54
CA ARG A 36 -7.39 -3.32 -8.81
C ARG A 36 -7.45 -3.49 -7.31
N LEU A 37 -8.12 -4.53 -6.80
CA LEU A 37 -8.42 -4.72 -5.38
C LEU A 37 -7.63 -5.86 -4.73
N GLU A 38 -7.32 -6.95 -5.45
CA GLU A 38 -6.59 -8.08 -4.85
C GLU A 38 -5.19 -7.67 -4.42
N GLN A 39 -4.74 -8.25 -3.32
CA GLN A 39 -3.43 -7.99 -2.71
C GLN A 39 -3.20 -6.52 -2.32
N LYS A 40 -4.28 -5.79 -2.06
CA LYS A 40 -4.21 -4.38 -1.63
C LYS A 40 -5.20 -4.12 -0.51
N CYS A 41 -4.90 -3.07 0.25
CA CYS A 41 -5.78 -2.61 1.30
C CYS A 41 -6.97 -1.84 0.73
N SER A 42 -8.16 -2.25 1.13
CA SER A 42 -9.45 -1.58 0.92
C SER A 42 -9.87 -0.85 2.19
N PRO A 43 -10.97 -0.07 2.21
CA PRO A 43 -11.50 0.51 3.44
C PRO A 43 -11.85 -0.52 4.53
N HIS A 44 -12.09 -1.78 4.15
CA HIS A 44 -12.46 -2.87 5.05
C HIS A 44 -11.28 -3.71 5.52
N GLY A 45 -10.09 -3.52 4.96
CA GLY A 45 -8.88 -4.29 5.24
C GLY A 45 -8.18 -4.77 3.96
N TYR A 46 -7.22 -5.64 4.12
CA TYR A 46 -6.46 -6.23 3.02
C TYR A 46 -7.28 -7.31 2.30
N VAL A 47 -7.41 -7.19 1.00
CA VAL A 47 -8.21 -8.13 0.17
C VAL A 47 -7.38 -9.36 -0.17
N LEU A 48 -7.86 -10.53 0.26
CA LEU A 48 -7.20 -11.80 0.00
C LEU A 48 -7.29 -12.17 -1.49
N PRO A 49 -6.19 -12.64 -2.09
CA PRO A 49 -6.18 -13.04 -3.49
C PRO A 49 -7.11 -14.23 -3.76
N GLY A 50 -7.72 -14.26 -4.94
CA GLY A 50 -8.58 -15.36 -5.38
C GLY A 50 -9.97 -15.45 -4.71
N THR A 51 -10.30 -14.50 -3.83
CA THR A 51 -11.57 -14.54 -3.08
C THR A 51 -12.66 -13.64 -3.63
N LEU A 52 -12.32 -12.80 -4.62
CA LEU A 52 -13.26 -11.86 -5.20
C LEU A 52 -14.22 -12.54 -6.17
N GLU A 53 -15.49 -12.34 -5.93
CA GLU A 53 -16.61 -12.81 -6.73
C GLU A 53 -17.49 -11.64 -7.18
N LEU A 54 -17.90 -11.65 -8.45
CA LEU A 54 -18.83 -10.70 -8.99
C LEU A 54 -20.26 -11.08 -8.56
N LEU A 55 -20.97 -10.18 -7.90
CA LEU A 55 -22.38 -10.41 -7.53
C LEU A 55 -23.33 -9.84 -8.56
N THR A 56 -23.19 -8.55 -8.86
CA THR A 56 -24.06 -7.85 -9.79
C THR A 56 -23.31 -6.73 -10.51
N ARG A 57 -23.79 -6.37 -11.67
CA ARG A 57 -23.34 -5.17 -12.42
C ARG A 57 -24.51 -4.37 -12.92
N SER A 58 -24.30 -3.08 -13.13
CA SER A 58 -25.26 -2.23 -13.84
C SER A 58 -25.25 -2.48 -15.34
N ALA A 59 -26.20 -1.94 -16.04
CA ALA A 59 -26.09 -1.74 -17.49
C ALA A 59 -24.88 -0.83 -17.77
N GLY A 60 -24.13 -1.15 -18.84
CA GLY A 60 -23.02 -0.30 -19.27
C GLY A 60 -23.53 1.01 -19.84
N MET A 61 -22.93 2.11 -19.43
CA MET A 61 -23.20 3.43 -19.97
C MET A 61 -21.93 4.02 -20.55
N VAL A 62 -22.03 4.66 -21.70
CA VAL A 62 -20.90 5.38 -22.28
C VAL A 62 -20.57 6.58 -21.41
N ASP A 63 -19.31 6.73 -21.03
CA ASP A 63 -18.84 7.88 -20.28
C ASP A 63 -18.59 9.06 -21.23
N SER A 64 -19.60 9.92 -21.37
CA SER A 64 -19.53 11.10 -22.25
C SER A 64 -18.48 12.12 -21.82
N GLY A 65 -18.08 12.12 -20.55
CA GLY A 65 -17.08 13.07 -20.03
C GLY A 65 -15.64 12.78 -20.45
N ARG A 66 -15.36 11.59 -20.95
CA ARG A 66 -13.98 11.19 -21.30
C ARG A 66 -13.67 11.24 -22.80
N PHE A 67 -14.66 11.29 -23.66
CA PHE A 67 -14.50 11.24 -25.13
C PHE A 67 -13.69 10.05 -25.67
N SER A 68 -13.46 9.03 -24.82
CA SER A 68 -12.68 7.82 -25.16
C SER A 68 -13.54 6.67 -25.66
N GLY A 69 -14.87 6.80 -25.59
CA GLY A 69 -15.79 5.72 -25.90
C GLY A 69 -15.81 4.59 -24.86
N ASP A 70 -15.33 4.86 -23.66
CA ASP A 70 -15.30 3.90 -22.57
C ASP A 70 -16.71 3.63 -22.04
N TRP A 71 -16.95 2.37 -21.70
CA TRP A 71 -18.19 1.94 -21.05
C TRP A 71 -17.98 1.85 -19.54
N ALA A 72 -18.77 2.62 -18.80
CA ALA A 72 -18.75 2.61 -17.36
C ALA A 72 -19.77 1.60 -16.80
N PHE A 73 -19.33 0.73 -15.91
CA PHE A 73 -20.14 -0.24 -15.19
C PHE A 73 -20.01 0.01 -13.69
N LEU A 74 -21.14 0.06 -12.98
CA LEU A 74 -21.13 -0.01 -11.53
C LEU A 74 -21.22 -1.48 -11.13
N VAL A 75 -20.20 -1.97 -10.47
CA VAL A 75 -20.04 -3.38 -10.15
C VAL A 75 -20.09 -3.57 -8.65
N LYS A 76 -20.84 -4.58 -8.20
CA LYS A 76 -20.82 -5.06 -6.82
C LYS A 76 -20.10 -6.40 -6.78
N ALA A 77 -19.08 -6.48 -5.97
CA ALA A 77 -18.30 -7.69 -5.74
C ALA A 77 -18.28 -8.03 -4.25
N LYS A 78 -18.08 -9.30 -3.95
CA LYS A 78 -17.90 -9.85 -2.60
C LYS A 78 -16.50 -10.43 -2.53
N GLY A 79 -15.83 -10.29 -1.40
CA GLY A 79 -14.52 -10.90 -1.18
C GLY A 79 -14.21 -11.04 0.29
N ARG A 80 -13.16 -11.81 0.62
CA ARG A 80 -12.65 -11.92 1.97
C ARG A 80 -11.55 -10.89 2.19
N VAL A 81 -11.61 -10.24 3.35
CA VAL A 81 -10.61 -9.26 3.78
C VAL A 81 -9.99 -9.68 5.10
N LEU A 82 -8.73 -9.34 5.23
CA LEU A 82 -7.97 -9.55 6.45
C LEU A 82 -7.82 -8.19 7.15
N HIS A 83 -8.28 -8.12 8.39
CA HIS A 83 -8.11 -6.96 9.26
C HIS A 83 -7.88 -7.44 10.70
N PRO A 84 -6.65 -7.31 11.24
CA PRO A 84 -6.37 -7.72 12.60
C PRO A 84 -6.93 -6.67 13.58
N PRO A 85 -7.91 -7.04 14.44
CA PRO A 85 -8.35 -6.16 15.51
C PRO A 85 -7.27 -6.06 16.60
N GLU A 86 -7.31 -4.96 17.34
CA GLU A 86 -6.43 -4.74 18.49
C GLU A 86 -6.62 -5.85 19.55
N GLY A 87 -5.54 -6.28 20.20
CA GLY A 87 -5.54 -7.36 21.17
C GLY A 87 -5.56 -8.78 20.58
N THR A 88 -5.56 -8.90 19.26
CA THR A 88 -5.51 -10.23 18.61
C THR A 88 -4.11 -10.81 18.67
N SER A 89 -3.99 -12.06 19.11
CA SER A 89 -2.73 -12.81 19.07
C SER A 89 -2.60 -13.54 17.74
N ILE A 90 -1.49 -13.31 17.04
CA ILE A 90 -1.16 -13.96 15.77
C ILE A 90 0.21 -14.60 15.82
N GLU A 91 0.39 -15.65 15.01
CA GLU A 91 1.70 -16.28 14.83
C GLU A 91 2.30 -15.75 13.52
N LEU A 92 3.49 -15.20 13.59
CA LEU A 92 4.17 -14.62 12.44
C LEU A 92 5.61 -15.13 12.32
N GLU A 93 6.16 -14.98 11.14
CA GLU A 93 7.54 -15.32 10.84
C GLU A 93 8.43 -14.06 10.92
N VAL A 94 9.57 -14.19 11.56
CA VAL A 94 10.56 -13.11 11.70
C VAL A 94 11.25 -12.90 10.36
N LEU A 95 11.08 -11.72 9.76
CA LEU A 95 11.79 -11.33 8.55
C LEU A 95 13.14 -10.69 8.82
N LYS A 96 13.19 -9.81 9.83
CA LYS A 96 14.39 -9.03 10.13
C LYS A 96 14.44 -8.68 11.61
N ASN A 97 15.64 -8.78 12.20
CA ASN A 97 15.92 -8.33 13.56
C ASN A 97 16.92 -7.17 13.50
N ASN A 98 16.51 -6.00 13.99
CA ASN A 98 17.28 -4.77 13.99
C ASN A 98 17.47 -4.24 15.42
N LYS A 99 18.33 -3.23 15.58
CA LYS A 99 18.51 -2.52 16.86
C LYS A 99 17.23 -1.87 17.38
N MET A 100 16.31 -1.46 16.48
CA MET A 100 15.04 -0.84 16.85
C MET A 100 13.96 -1.85 17.23
N GLY A 101 14.09 -3.12 16.79
CA GLY A 101 13.10 -4.15 17.06
C GLY A 101 13.08 -5.24 16.00
N VAL A 102 12.10 -6.13 16.14
CA VAL A 102 11.89 -7.27 15.26
C VAL A 102 10.76 -6.97 14.30
N TYR A 103 10.96 -7.32 13.04
CA TYR A 103 9.95 -7.21 11.98
C TYR A 103 9.50 -8.60 11.57
N GLY A 104 8.21 -8.83 11.63
CA GLY A 104 7.62 -10.08 11.22
C GLY A 104 6.56 -9.90 10.15
N ILE A 105 6.21 -11.00 9.48
CA ILE A 105 5.19 -11.04 8.44
C ILE A 105 4.16 -12.13 8.72
N TYR A 106 2.91 -11.82 8.40
CA TYR A 106 1.80 -12.76 8.41
C TYR A 106 1.13 -12.77 7.04
N GLU A 107 1.13 -13.95 6.38
CA GLU A 107 0.47 -14.21 5.08
C GLU A 107 0.75 -13.16 3.98
N ASN A 108 1.91 -12.54 3.98
CA ASN A 108 2.25 -11.40 3.09
C ASN A 108 1.30 -10.19 3.16
N ALA A 109 0.29 -10.24 4.01
CA ALA A 109 -0.74 -9.22 4.15
C ALA A 109 -0.49 -8.25 5.29
N ILE A 110 0.16 -8.71 6.37
CA ILE A 110 0.40 -7.90 7.57
C ILE A 110 1.90 -7.89 7.87
N ARG A 111 2.45 -6.70 8.02
CA ARG A 111 3.81 -6.49 8.53
C ARG A 111 3.72 -5.96 9.95
N VAL A 112 4.32 -6.68 10.87
CA VAL A 112 4.30 -6.33 12.29
C VAL A 112 5.67 -5.87 12.72
N MET A 113 5.73 -4.70 13.33
CA MET A 113 6.91 -4.20 14.04
C MET A 113 6.73 -4.45 15.53
N ILE A 114 7.73 -5.07 16.15
CA ILE A 114 7.79 -5.31 17.58
C ILE A 114 8.95 -4.47 18.13
N PRO A 115 8.64 -3.34 18.80
CA PRO A 115 9.68 -2.43 19.31
C PRO A 115 10.50 -3.08 20.41
N ARG A 116 11.82 -2.92 20.36
CA ARG A 116 12.74 -3.43 21.40
C ARG A 116 12.54 -2.74 22.74
N ASP A 117 12.17 -1.46 22.72
CA ASP A 117 11.97 -0.67 23.94
C ASP A 117 10.88 -1.23 24.87
N LEU A 118 9.93 -1.99 24.32
CA LEU A 118 8.87 -2.63 25.08
C LEU A 118 9.26 -4.01 25.63
N HIS A 119 10.45 -4.52 25.27
CA HIS A 119 10.97 -5.86 25.61
C HIS A 119 12.37 -5.79 26.20
N LEU A 120 12.69 -4.71 26.90
CA LEU A 120 14.00 -4.55 27.56
C LEU A 120 14.18 -5.59 28.67
N GLY A 121 15.25 -6.39 28.55
CA GLY A 121 15.56 -7.45 29.52
C GLY A 121 14.89 -8.79 29.26
N ASP A 122 14.23 -8.94 28.13
CA ASP A 122 13.64 -10.20 27.67
C ASP A 122 14.68 -10.98 26.84
N GLU A 123 15.30 -11.99 27.46
CA GLU A 123 16.35 -12.80 26.82
C GLU A 123 15.82 -13.58 25.60
N GLU A 124 14.58 -14.04 25.64
CA GLU A 124 13.96 -14.77 24.52
C GLU A 124 13.79 -13.85 23.30
N PHE A 125 13.43 -12.59 23.54
CA PHE A 125 13.28 -11.61 22.46
C PHE A 125 14.63 -11.25 21.81
N ASP A 126 15.70 -11.13 22.60
CA ASP A 126 17.03 -10.77 22.08
C ASP A 126 17.69 -11.90 21.27
N GLN A 127 17.32 -13.15 21.51
CA GLN A 127 17.86 -14.33 20.81
C GLN A 127 17.11 -14.69 19.53
N LEU A 128 16.04 -13.96 19.18
CA LEU A 128 15.22 -14.23 18.00
C LEU A 128 16.03 -14.17 16.71
N LYS A 129 15.88 -15.20 15.88
CA LYS A 129 16.53 -15.32 14.58
C LYS A 129 15.54 -15.13 13.44
N VAL A 130 16.06 -14.73 12.30
CA VAL A 130 15.28 -14.63 11.05
C VAL A 130 14.76 -16.00 10.64
N GLY A 131 13.48 -16.10 10.31
CA GLY A 131 12.80 -17.34 9.95
C GLY A 131 12.13 -18.07 11.10
N GLU A 132 12.31 -17.63 12.35
CA GLU A 132 11.61 -18.21 13.50
C GLU A 132 10.17 -17.75 13.55
N ARG A 133 9.29 -18.61 14.06
CA ARG A 133 7.89 -18.28 14.29
C ARG A 133 7.67 -17.85 15.71
N ILE A 134 7.03 -16.71 15.85
CA ILE A 134 6.76 -16.08 17.13
C ILE A 134 5.29 -15.74 17.26
N ARG A 135 4.80 -15.72 18.49
CA ARG A 135 3.45 -15.28 18.84
C ARG A 135 3.50 -13.82 19.27
N VAL A 136 2.68 -13.01 18.63
CA VAL A 136 2.63 -11.57 18.85
C VAL A 136 1.18 -11.12 19.03
N GLU A 137 0.96 -10.26 20.00
CA GLU A 137 -0.32 -9.59 20.22
C GLU A 137 -0.32 -8.24 19.54
N ILE A 138 -1.27 -8.02 18.62
CA ILE A 138 -1.41 -6.77 17.89
C ILE A 138 -1.93 -5.67 18.80
N GLN A 139 -1.18 -4.59 18.93
CA GLN A 139 -1.59 -3.42 19.70
C GLN A 139 -2.33 -2.40 18.83
N LYS A 140 -1.80 -2.14 17.63
CA LYS A 140 -2.39 -1.19 16.71
C LYS A 140 -2.07 -1.56 15.27
N SER A 141 -3.06 -1.39 14.40
CA SER A 141 -2.90 -1.59 12.95
C SER A 141 -3.22 -0.30 12.20
N ARG A 142 -2.47 -0.05 11.14
CA ARG A 142 -2.67 1.09 10.24
C ARG A 142 -2.45 0.67 8.79
N PHE A 143 -3.31 1.15 7.91
CA PHE A 143 -3.17 0.99 6.47
C PHE A 143 -3.84 2.16 5.75
N GLN A 144 -3.43 2.39 4.53
CA GLN A 144 -4.08 3.33 3.62
C GLN A 144 -4.71 2.58 2.45
N LEU A 145 -5.56 3.27 1.72
CA LEU A 145 -6.21 2.71 0.54
C LEU A 145 -5.15 2.32 -0.50
N ARG A 146 -5.22 1.09 -1.01
CA ARG A 146 -4.29 0.51 -1.98
C ARG A 146 -2.89 0.19 -1.46
N ASP A 147 -2.64 0.28 -0.16
CA ASP A 147 -1.38 -0.22 0.40
C ASP A 147 -1.21 -1.72 0.10
N PRO A 148 0.01 -2.17 -0.18
CA PRO A 148 0.29 -3.58 -0.46
C PRO A 148 0.26 -4.47 0.78
N PHE A 149 0.20 -3.90 1.98
CA PHE A 149 0.14 -4.62 3.26
C PHE A 149 -0.38 -3.72 4.38
N ILE A 150 -0.84 -4.34 5.46
CA ILE A 150 -1.20 -3.65 6.70
C ILE A 150 0.04 -3.53 7.57
N VAL A 151 0.33 -2.33 8.08
CA VAL A 151 1.39 -2.10 9.07
C VAL A 151 0.78 -2.18 10.46
N SER A 152 1.33 -3.03 11.30
CA SER A 152 0.88 -3.21 12.68
C SER A 152 2.06 -3.08 13.65
N VAL A 153 1.75 -2.67 14.87
CA VAL A 153 2.67 -2.72 16.00
C VAL A 153 2.16 -3.76 16.97
N GLY A 154 3.05 -4.64 17.42
CA GLY A 154 2.69 -5.73 18.31
C GLY A 154 3.64 -5.88 19.49
N LEU A 155 3.20 -6.66 20.48
CA LEU A 155 3.98 -7.09 21.63
C LEU A 155 4.33 -8.57 21.49
N PHE A 156 5.57 -8.92 21.73
CA PHE A 156 6.02 -10.31 21.78
C PHE A 156 5.39 -11.05 22.97
N ARG A 157 4.89 -12.26 22.74
CA ARG A 157 4.24 -13.11 23.75
C ARG A 157 4.89 -14.49 23.89
N GLY A 158 6.01 -14.70 23.23
CA GLY A 158 6.79 -15.94 23.27
C GLY A 158 6.95 -16.62 21.91
N MET A 159 7.67 -17.73 21.91
CA MET A 159 7.86 -18.54 20.71
C MET A 159 6.57 -19.25 20.33
N ALA A 160 6.28 -19.37 19.04
CA ALA A 160 5.18 -20.17 18.56
C ALA A 160 5.53 -21.66 18.68
N THR A 161 4.88 -22.34 19.60
CA THR A 161 5.00 -23.79 19.77
C THR A 161 4.04 -24.46 18.78
N GLY A 162 4.40 -24.52 17.51
CA GLY A 162 3.51 -25.08 16.48
C GLY A 162 4.25 -25.90 15.46
N ALA A 163 3.73 -27.09 15.20
CA ALA A 163 4.20 -28.05 14.21
C ALA A 163 4.45 -27.42 12.85
N ALA A 164 5.57 -27.79 12.24
CA ALA A 164 5.95 -27.44 10.88
C ALA A 164 4.82 -27.69 9.87
N VAL A 165 4.21 -26.64 9.39
CA VAL A 165 3.42 -26.71 8.17
C VAL A 165 4.35 -26.29 7.03
N ALA A 166 4.48 -27.19 6.05
CA ALA A 166 5.41 -27.17 4.95
C ALA A 166 5.56 -25.77 4.29
N ALA A 167 6.80 -25.38 4.16
CA ALA A 167 7.23 -24.19 3.45
C ALA A 167 6.72 -24.22 2.00
N VAL A 168 5.79 -23.33 1.69
CA VAL A 168 5.61 -22.88 0.31
C VAL A 168 6.63 -21.77 0.12
N THR A 169 7.76 -22.13 -0.45
CA THR A 169 8.83 -21.26 -0.89
C THR A 169 8.35 -20.40 -2.06
N ASN A 170 7.69 -19.29 -1.76
CA ASN A 170 7.69 -18.14 -2.65
C ASN A 170 8.58 -17.06 -2.01
N LYS A 171 9.84 -17.09 -2.42
CA LYS A 171 10.81 -16.06 -2.06
C LYS A 171 10.30 -14.72 -2.60
N PRO A 172 9.99 -13.72 -1.76
CA PRO A 172 9.77 -12.38 -2.28
C PRO A 172 11.11 -11.84 -2.77
N VAL A 173 11.15 -11.41 -4.02
CA VAL A 173 12.25 -10.60 -4.55
C VAL A 173 12.19 -9.27 -3.80
N ILE A 174 13.10 -9.09 -2.88
CA ILE A 174 13.35 -7.80 -2.25
C ILE A 174 14.26 -7.05 -3.23
N GLU A 175 13.72 -6.13 -3.99
CA GLU A 175 14.53 -5.10 -4.62
C GLU A 175 15.10 -4.22 -3.49
N GLU A 176 16.38 -4.36 -3.27
CA GLU A 176 17.16 -3.46 -2.43
C GLU A 176 17.19 -2.11 -3.16
N VAL A 177 16.47 -1.14 -2.61
CA VAL A 177 16.71 0.26 -2.95
C VAL A 177 17.98 0.65 -2.20
N GLU A 178 19.09 0.54 -2.90
CA GLU A 178 20.36 1.12 -2.47
C GLU A 178 20.17 2.64 -2.36
N SER A 179 20.23 3.14 -1.16
CA SER A 179 20.41 4.57 -0.92
C SER A 179 21.86 4.90 -1.24
N GLU A 180 22.08 5.49 -2.39
CA GLU A 180 23.36 6.10 -2.74
C GLU A 180 23.70 7.18 -1.70
N SER A 181 24.74 6.90 -0.95
CA SER A 181 25.44 7.87 -0.12
C SER A 181 26.28 8.76 -1.03
N GLU A 182 26.06 10.06 -0.92
CA GLU A 182 26.85 11.10 -1.56
C GLU A 182 28.33 10.97 -1.25
N PRO A 183 29.23 11.14 -2.23
CA PRO A 183 30.66 11.29 -1.97
C PRO A 183 30.98 12.73 -1.57
N GLU A 184 31.64 12.88 -0.44
CA GLU A 184 32.36 14.08 -0.04
C GLU A 184 33.37 14.49 -1.12
N THR A 185 33.19 15.68 -1.68
CA THR A 185 34.24 16.32 -2.46
C THR A 185 35.06 17.25 -1.59
N LYS A 186 36.31 16.89 -1.44
CA LYS A 186 37.38 17.75 -0.93
C LYS A 186 37.76 18.80 -2.01
N ASP A 187 37.78 20.00 -1.55
CA ASP A 187 38.68 21.15 -1.77
C ASP A 187 39.82 21.01 -2.80
N GLU A 188 39.89 21.96 -3.72
CA GLU A 188 41.07 22.83 -3.92
C GLU A 188 40.89 23.77 -5.13
N THR A 189 40.99 25.04 -4.77
CA THR A 189 41.73 26.19 -5.38
C THR A 189 41.37 26.77 -6.75
N GLU A 190 41.10 28.08 -6.62
CA GLU A 190 41.61 29.23 -7.41
C GLU A 190 41.39 29.26 -8.93
N ASP A 191 40.62 30.22 -9.43
CA ASP A 191 41.20 31.43 -10.07
C ASP A 191 40.14 32.44 -10.46
N GLU A 192 40.59 33.69 -10.47
CA GLU A 192 39.90 34.94 -10.72
C GLU A 192 39.32 35.07 -12.13
N SER A 193 38.16 35.75 -12.26
CA SER A 193 38.08 36.90 -13.18
C SER A 193 36.74 37.65 -13.09
N GLU A 194 36.90 38.94 -12.92
CA GLU A 194 35.92 40.01 -12.93
C GLU A 194 35.13 40.09 -14.25
N ALA A 195 33.83 40.45 -14.14
CA ALA A 195 33.24 41.39 -15.10
C ALA A 195 31.89 41.93 -14.57
N GLU A 196 31.89 43.22 -14.44
CA GLU A 196 30.79 44.11 -14.10
C GLU A 196 29.66 44.06 -15.14
N GLY A 197 28.47 44.37 -14.69
CA GLY A 197 27.33 44.62 -15.57
C GLY A 197 26.10 45.10 -14.80
N GLU A 198 26.06 46.42 -14.60
CA GLU A 198 24.94 47.19 -14.09
C GLU A 198 23.73 47.13 -15.04
N GLY A 199 22.55 47.24 -14.47
CA GLY A 199 21.32 47.40 -15.23
C GLY A 199 20.11 47.66 -14.33
N GLU A 200 19.93 48.93 -14.01
CA GLU A 200 18.75 49.52 -13.37
C GLU A 200 17.49 49.44 -14.26
N GLY A 201 16.34 49.57 -13.62
CA GLY A 201 15.07 49.94 -14.26
C GLY A 201 13.89 49.27 -13.62
N GLU A 202 13.32 49.81 -12.66
CA GLU A 202 12.25 50.84 -12.56
C GLU A 202 10.83 50.27 -12.51
N ALA A 203 10.17 50.70 -11.48
CA ALA A 203 8.82 50.51 -11.00
C ALA A 203 7.71 50.95 -11.97
N ALA A 204 6.52 50.36 -11.81
CA ALA A 204 5.26 51.10 -11.97
C ALA A 204 4.14 50.41 -11.18
N GLU A 205 3.63 51.16 -10.23
CA GLU A 205 2.34 51.07 -9.56
C GLU A 205 1.19 51.36 -10.54
N SER A 206 0.01 50.81 -10.19
CA SER A 206 -1.34 51.48 -10.23
C SER A 206 -2.34 50.43 -9.85
N GLU A 207 -2.93 50.41 -8.67
CA GLU A 207 -4.12 51.18 -8.17
C GLU A 207 -5.39 50.88 -8.94
N GLU A 208 -6.34 50.29 -8.12
CA GLU A 208 -7.75 50.63 -7.89
C GLU A 208 -8.70 50.50 -9.11
N GLU A 209 -9.85 49.85 -8.94
CA GLU A 209 -11.07 50.38 -8.32
C GLU A 209 -12.16 49.29 -8.13
N GLU A 210 -12.88 49.44 -7.04
CA GLU A 210 -14.18 48.89 -6.67
C GLU A 210 -15.29 49.28 -7.68
N GLU A 211 -16.36 48.51 -7.68
CA GLU A 211 -17.79 48.87 -7.52
C GLU A 211 -18.64 47.64 -7.88
N GLU A 212 -19.33 47.08 -6.95
CA GLU A 212 -20.71 47.28 -6.41
C GLU A 212 -21.83 47.32 -7.47
N GLN A 213 -22.82 46.53 -7.13
CA GLN A 213 -24.29 46.66 -7.27
C GLN A 213 -25.01 45.75 -8.27
N LYS A 214 -25.81 44.91 -7.59
CA LYS A 214 -27.29 44.80 -7.71
C LYS A 214 -27.92 44.50 -9.06
N GLU A 215 -28.51 43.35 -9.18
CA GLU A 215 -29.95 43.06 -9.09
C GLU A 215 -30.18 41.55 -9.00
#